data_bbc4fa7b77b629e1d8bd8cd49dda6dbf
#
_entry.id   bbc4fa7b77b629e1d8bd8cd49dda6dbf
#
_cell.length_a   1.000
_cell.length_b   1.000
_cell.length_c   1.000
_cell.angle_alpha   90.00
_cell.angle_beta   90.00
_cell.angle_gamma   90.00
#
_symmetry.space_group_name_H-M   'P 1'
#
loop_
_entity.id
_entity.type
_entity.pdbx_description
1 polymer ?
#
loop_
_entity_poly.entity_id
_entity_poly.type
_entity_poly.pdbx_seq_one_letter_code
_entity_poly.pdbx_strand_id
1 'polypeptide(L)'
;QGFVVTASGGAGYITIQEADKSSSAGTFYRTLDGASDGSSYLKFTTADGGYSKSWFSFRQDGEVGQDDRDANRLMPLMASSRLVSLTHNGENSLDINNLPFEYEGTISIPLDVMSLTLEEENYVTGTSEVSMSWNLDNLPDHIDLTLVDNLTGEMVYLNNEMSHTFT
;
A
#
# COMPACT_ATOMS: atom_id res chain seq x y z
N GLN A 1 0.96 16.48 -12.30
CA GLN A 1 1.45 15.93 -11.01
C GLN A 1 0.76 16.69 -9.89
N GLY A 2 0.21 15.97 -8.94
CA GLY A 2 -0.45 16.51 -7.78
C GLY A 2 0.30 16.15 -6.50
N PHE A 3 0.06 16.88 -5.45
CA PHE A 3 0.51 16.57 -4.11
C PHE A 3 -0.66 16.73 -3.14
N VAL A 4 -0.61 16.02 -2.04
CA VAL A 4 -1.60 16.12 -0.97
C VAL A 4 -0.94 16.82 0.21
N VAL A 5 -1.68 17.72 0.83
CA VAL A 5 -1.26 18.42 2.02
C VAL A 5 -2.27 18.17 3.12
N THR A 6 -1.78 17.73 4.25
CA THR A 6 -2.59 17.55 5.46
C THR A 6 -2.32 18.67 6.43
N ALA A 7 -3.37 19.37 6.86
CA ALA A 7 -3.28 20.35 7.93
C ALA A 7 -3.72 19.69 9.26
N SER A 8 -2.87 19.77 10.28
CA SER A 8 -3.19 19.33 11.64
C SER A 8 -3.30 20.54 12.58
N GLY A 9 -4.30 20.54 13.45
CA GLY A 9 -4.45 21.55 14.50
C GLY A 9 -5.20 22.83 14.12
N GLY A 10 -5.90 22.88 12.98
CA GLY A 10 -6.73 24.01 12.58
C GLY A 10 -6.74 24.28 11.07
N ALA A 11 -7.45 25.30 10.64
CA ALA A 11 -7.49 25.72 9.25
C ALA A 11 -6.13 26.33 8.85
N GLY A 12 -5.53 25.80 7.79
CA GLY A 12 -4.30 26.30 7.21
C GLY A 12 -4.52 26.80 5.79
N TYR A 13 -3.65 27.67 5.30
CA TYR A 13 -3.64 28.14 3.92
C TYR A 13 -2.33 27.75 3.28
N ILE A 14 -2.41 27.24 2.05
CA ILE A 14 -1.26 27.09 1.18
C ILE A 14 -1.41 28.08 0.05
N THR A 15 -0.43 28.92 -0.13
CA THR A 15 -0.37 29.85 -1.26
C THR A 15 0.72 29.34 -2.22
N ILE A 16 0.33 29.03 -3.45
CA ILE A 16 1.25 28.66 -4.52
C ILE A 16 1.25 29.84 -5.51
N GLN A 17 2.42 30.44 -5.67
CA GLN A 17 2.60 31.52 -6.63
C GLN A 17 3.11 30.98 -7.98
N GLU A 18 2.94 31.74 -9.04
CA GLU A 18 3.45 31.36 -10.36
C GLU A 18 4.98 31.16 -10.36
N ALA A 19 5.69 31.91 -9.52
CA ALA A 19 7.13 31.78 -9.32
C ALA A 19 7.54 30.46 -8.65
N ASP A 20 6.61 29.78 -7.98
CA ASP A 20 6.86 28.49 -7.32
C ASP A 20 6.77 27.32 -8.30
N LYS A 21 6.30 27.57 -9.53
CA LYS A 21 6.24 26.57 -10.60
C LYS A 21 7.63 26.34 -11.17
N SER A 22 8.10 25.10 -11.09
CA SER A 22 9.33 24.68 -11.74
C SER A 22 9.03 24.10 -13.12
N SER A 23 9.76 24.55 -14.13
CA SER A 23 9.75 23.94 -15.47
C SER A 23 10.69 22.72 -15.57
N SER A 24 11.54 22.51 -14.58
CA SER A 24 12.37 21.33 -14.51
C SER A 24 11.54 20.14 -14.02
N ALA A 25 11.75 18.99 -14.65
CA ALA A 25 11.23 17.74 -14.14
C ALA A 25 11.80 17.54 -12.73
N GLY A 26 10.94 17.61 -11.69
CA GLY A 26 11.35 17.32 -10.32
C GLY A 26 11.88 15.90 -10.26
N THR A 27 13.02 15.73 -9.64
CA THR A 27 13.47 14.40 -9.25
C THR A 27 12.53 13.94 -8.15
N PHE A 28 11.67 12.98 -8.44
CA PHE A 28 10.93 12.30 -7.40
C PHE A 28 11.93 11.50 -6.58
N TYR A 29 12.14 11.96 -5.36
CA TYR A 29 12.98 11.25 -4.41
C TYR A 29 12.32 9.93 -4.03
N ARG A 30 12.66 8.91 -4.79
CA ARG A 30 12.79 7.54 -4.35
C ARG A 30 14.17 7.03 -4.75
N THR A 31 15.18 7.74 -4.35
CA THR A 31 16.50 7.13 -4.23
C THR A 31 16.47 6.29 -2.97
N LEU A 32 16.27 5.02 -3.15
CA LEU A 32 16.43 3.99 -2.16
C LEU A 32 17.94 3.87 -1.90
N ASP A 33 18.48 4.70 -1.02
CA ASP A 33 19.80 4.48 -0.44
C ASP A 33 19.68 3.38 0.62
N GLY A 34 19.96 2.16 0.25
CA GLY A 34 19.99 1.05 1.20
C GLY A 34 19.79 -0.32 0.56
N ALA A 35 20.12 -1.36 1.26
CA ALA A 35 20.40 -2.73 0.85
C ALA A 35 19.29 -3.52 0.12
N SER A 36 18.13 -2.98 -0.13
CA SER A 36 17.20 -3.49 -1.13
C SER A 36 16.61 -2.33 -1.91
N ASP A 37 17.12 -2.09 -3.10
CA ASP A 37 16.71 -0.99 -3.98
C ASP A 37 15.32 -1.17 -4.59
N GLY A 38 14.46 -2.00 -4.02
CA GLY A 38 13.16 -2.30 -4.56
C GLY A 38 12.05 -2.45 -3.52
N SER A 39 10.85 -2.25 -3.97
CA SER A 39 9.65 -2.55 -3.21
C SER A 39 9.03 -3.82 -3.73
N SER A 40 8.58 -4.68 -2.85
CA SER A 40 7.70 -5.79 -3.14
C SER A 40 6.25 -5.34 -3.09
N TYR A 41 5.34 -6.08 -3.73
CA TYR A 41 3.93 -5.73 -3.67
C TYR A 41 3.01 -6.93 -3.78
N LEU A 42 1.84 -6.80 -3.19
CA LEU A 42 0.67 -7.61 -3.46
C LEU A 42 -0.25 -6.81 -4.38
N LYS A 43 -0.70 -7.43 -5.47
CA LYS A 43 -1.63 -6.85 -6.44
C LYS A 43 -2.93 -7.61 -6.41
N PHE A 44 -4.01 -6.90 -6.19
CA PHE A 44 -5.37 -7.41 -6.21
C PHE A 44 -6.06 -6.93 -7.48
N THR A 45 -6.81 -7.82 -8.14
CA THR A 45 -7.44 -7.53 -9.43
C THR A 45 -8.85 -8.10 -9.44
N THR A 46 -9.81 -7.30 -9.88
CA THR A 46 -11.21 -7.72 -10.14
C THR A 46 -11.37 -8.23 -11.55
N ALA A 47 -12.43 -8.99 -11.82
CA ALA A 47 -12.71 -9.57 -13.13
C ALA A 47 -12.88 -8.52 -14.25
N ASP A 48 -13.32 -7.31 -13.92
CA ASP A 48 -13.45 -6.17 -14.83
C ASP A 48 -12.12 -5.43 -15.11
N GLY A 49 -11.02 -5.91 -14.52
CA GLY A 49 -9.67 -5.36 -14.71
C GLY A 49 -9.30 -4.20 -13.78
N GLY A 50 -10.16 -3.83 -12.84
CA GLY A 50 -9.80 -2.93 -11.75
C GLY A 50 -8.69 -3.55 -10.89
N TYR A 51 -7.75 -2.74 -10.43
CA TYR A 51 -6.70 -3.27 -9.56
C TYR A 51 -6.27 -2.28 -8.47
N SER A 52 -5.71 -2.85 -7.41
CA SER A 52 -5.02 -2.13 -6.34
C SER A 52 -3.71 -2.84 -5.99
N LYS A 53 -2.77 -2.10 -5.43
CA LYS A 53 -1.51 -2.66 -4.93
C LYS A 53 -1.27 -2.17 -3.51
N SER A 54 -0.81 -3.06 -2.66
CA SER A 54 -0.20 -2.74 -1.37
C SER A 54 1.30 -3.00 -1.48
N TRP A 55 2.09 -1.99 -1.17
CA TRP A 55 3.53 -2.03 -1.31
C TRP A 55 4.19 -2.20 0.05
N PHE A 56 5.31 -2.89 0.07
CA PHE A 56 6.18 -2.98 1.23
C PHE A 56 7.65 -3.02 0.81
N SER A 57 8.49 -2.51 1.67
CA SER A 57 9.95 -2.52 1.51
C SER A 57 10.60 -2.90 2.83
N PHE A 58 11.81 -3.46 2.74
CA PHE A 58 12.60 -3.85 3.90
C PHE A 58 13.87 -3.00 3.96
N ARG A 59 14.08 -2.31 5.06
CA ARG A 59 15.17 -1.34 5.19
C ARG A 59 15.89 -1.48 6.53
N GLN A 60 17.16 -1.11 6.54
CA GLN A 60 17.98 -1.11 7.76
C GLN A 60 17.46 -0.13 8.82
N ASP A 61 16.84 0.96 8.37
CA ASP A 61 16.23 2.00 9.18
C ASP A 61 14.70 1.91 9.23
N GLY A 62 14.12 0.79 8.78
CA GLY A 62 12.70 0.53 8.86
C GLY A 62 12.26 0.15 10.27
N GLU A 63 11.05 0.47 10.63
CA GLU A 63 10.45 0.18 11.92
C GLU A 63 9.23 -0.74 11.77
N VAL A 64 8.89 -1.48 12.81
CA VAL A 64 7.62 -2.24 12.85
C VAL A 64 6.44 -1.27 13.00
N GLY A 65 6.68 -0.12 13.65
CA GLY A 65 5.76 0.98 13.78
C GLY A 65 5.74 1.88 12.55
N GLN A 66 4.87 2.89 12.55
CA GLN A 66 4.87 3.89 11.48
C GLN A 66 6.15 4.72 11.50
N ASP A 67 6.77 4.87 10.34
CA ASP A 67 7.95 5.69 10.14
C ASP A 67 7.76 6.75 9.04
N ASP A 68 8.77 7.62 8.85
CA ASP A 68 8.71 8.72 7.88
C ASP A 68 8.71 8.25 6.41
N ARG A 69 8.93 6.97 6.16
CA ARG A 69 8.96 6.38 4.82
C ARG A 69 7.68 5.65 4.46
N ASP A 70 6.81 5.47 5.43
CA ASP A 70 5.47 4.96 5.21
C ASP A 70 4.65 5.96 4.42
N ALA A 71 3.80 5.46 3.55
CA ALA A 71 2.87 6.30 2.83
C ALA A 71 1.43 5.92 3.18
N ASN A 72 0.70 6.88 3.72
CA ASN A 72 -0.71 6.71 4.00
C ASN A 72 -1.51 6.44 2.74
N ARG A 73 -2.48 5.55 2.84
CA ARG A 73 -3.43 5.29 1.77
C ARG A 73 -4.37 6.48 1.59
N LEU A 74 -4.43 6.97 0.36
CA LEU A 74 -5.42 7.96 -0.04
C LEU A 74 -6.60 7.25 -0.70
N MET A 75 -7.79 7.48 -0.17
CA MET A 75 -9.01 6.97 -0.80
C MET A 75 -9.24 7.65 -2.14
N PRO A 76 -9.72 6.95 -3.17
CA PRO A 76 -9.98 7.53 -4.48
C PRO A 76 -11.04 8.62 -4.38
N LEU A 77 -10.74 9.79 -4.93
CA LEU A 77 -11.62 10.96 -4.84
C LEU A 77 -12.81 10.91 -5.79
N MET A 78 -12.71 10.20 -6.91
CA MET A 78 -13.74 10.21 -7.95
C MET A 78 -13.70 8.91 -8.75
N ALA A 79 -14.61 8.01 -8.48
CA ALA A 79 -14.94 6.89 -9.38
C ALA A 79 -16.18 6.14 -8.94
N SER A 80 -16.89 5.60 -9.91
CA SER A 80 -18.11 4.80 -9.65
C SER A 80 -17.81 3.46 -8.98
N SER A 81 -16.65 2.88 -9.19
CA SER A 81 -16.20 1.66 -8.54
C SER A 81 -14.69 1.65 -8.38
N ARG A 82 -14.19 1.17 -7.25
CA ARG A 82 -12.77 1.05 -6.95
C ARG A 82 -12.45 -0.18 -6.11
N LEU A 83 -11.40 -0.86 -6.50
CA LEU A 83 -10.74 -1.82 -5.65
C LEU A 83 -9.66 -1.08 -4.84
N VAL A 84 -9.65 -1.30 -3.53
CA VAL A 84 -8.68 -0.70 -2.63
C VAL A 84 -8.05 -1.82 -1.81
N SER A 85 -6.73 -1.88 -1.80
CA SER A 85 -5.96 -2.69 -0.86
C SER A 85 -5.08 -1.78 -0.02
N LEU A 86 -4.93 -2.10 1.24
CA LEU A 86 -4.13 -1.33 2.17
C LEU A 86 -3.63 -2.22 3.30
N THR A 87 -2.49 -1.88 3.87
CA THR A 87 -2.01 -2.47 5.10
C THR A 87 -2.26 -1.52 6.27
N HIS A 88 -2.29 -2.06 7.48
CA HIS A 88 -2.47 -1.27 8.68
C HIS A 88 -1.23 -1.29 9.55
N ASN A 89 -0.94 -0.13 10.14
CA ASN A 89 0.00 -0.01 11.22
C ASN A 89 -0.69 0.76 12.37
N GLY A 90 -1.18 0.03 13.34
CA GLY A 90 -2.06 0.59 14.35
C GLY A 90 -3.35 1.14 13.72
N GLU A 91 -3.61 2.43 13.89
CA GLU A 91 -4.78 3.11 13.32
C GLU A 91 -4.55 3.67 11.91
N ASN A 92 -3.31 3.59 11.40
CA ASN A 92 -2.97 4.15 10.10
C ASN A 92 -3.16 3.12 8.98
N SER A 93 -3.79 3.56 7.91
CA SER A 93 -3.95 2.79 6.68
C SER A 93 -2.86 3.19 5.69
N LEU A 94 -2.04 2.22 5.28
CA LEU A 94 -0.85 2.46 4.48
C LEU A 94 -1.00 1.89 3.07
N ASP A 95 -0.55 2.66 2.09
CA ASP A 95 -0.33 2.23 0.71
C ASP A 95 1.07 1.61 0.54
N ILE A 96 2.02 2.17 1.27
CA ILE A 96 3.39 1.67 1.35
C ILE A 96 3.72 1.49 2.83
N ASN A 97 4.13 0.28 3.18
CA ASN A 97 4.59 -0.08 4.51
C ASN A 97 6.09 -0.39 4.45
N ASN A 98 6.87 0.34 5.22
CA ASN A 98 8.30 0.16 5.31
C ASN A 98 8.63 -0.63 6.58
N LEU A 99 9.33 -1.74 6.42
CA LEU A 99 9.57 -2.72 7.47
C LEU A 99 11.06 -2.83 7.77
N PRO A 100 11.44 -3.24 8.99
CA PRO A 100 12.82 -3.49 9.31
C PRO A 100 13.39 -4.63 8.46
N PHE A 101 14.60 -4.44 7.94
CA PHE A 101 15.33 -5.47 7.19
C PHE A 101 15.73 -6.64 8.09
N GLU A 102 16.11 -6.34 9.32
CA GLU A 102 16.50 -7.30 10.35
C GLU A 102 15.44 -7.32 11.45
N TYR A 103 14.80 -8.45 11.65
CA TYR A 103 13.82 -8.63 12.72
C TYR A 103 13.84 -10.07 13.25
N GLU A 104 13.91 -10.22 14.56
CA GLU A 104 13.80 -11.53 15.20
C GLU A 104 12.33 -11.80 15.56
N GLY A 105 11.75 -12.84 14.96
CA GLY A 105 10.37 -13.25 15.22
C GLY A 105 9.42 -13.04 14.04
N THR A 106 8.14 -12.87 14.33
CA THR A 106 7.08 -12.72 13.33
C THR A 106 6.42 -11.35 13.45
N ILE A 107 6.32 -10.64 12.34
CA ILE A 107 5.52 -9.41 12.23
C ILE A 107 4.20 -9.80 11.57
N SER A 108 3.08 -9.46 12.21
CA SER A 108 1.75 -9.61 11.63
C SER A 108 1.24 -8.26 11.16
N ILE A 109 0.94 -8.16 9.87
CA ILE A 109 0.49 -6.93 9.23
C ILE A 109 -0.96 -7.15 8.76
N PRO A 110 -1.95 -6.50 9.38
CA PRO A 110 -3.31 -6.55 8.88
C PRO A 110 -3.39 -5.99 7.45
N LEU A 111 -4.12 -6.69 6.59
CA LEU A 111 -4.33 -6.34 5.20
C LEU A 111 -5.83 -6.35 4.92
N ASP A 112 -6.34 -5.22 4.42
CA ASP A 112 -7.71 -5.12 3.95
C ASP A 112 -7.76 -4.99 2.44
N VAL A 113 -8.71 -5.69 1.83
CA VAL A 113 -9.03 -5.58 0.41
C VAL A 113 -10.53 -5.30 0.28
N MET A 114 -10.85 -4.16 -0.30
CA MET A 114 -12.24 -3.67 -0.36
C MET A 114 -12.62 -3.31 -1.80
N SER A 115 -13.78 -3.76 -2.25
CA SER A 115 -14.45 -3.21 -3.42
C SER A 115 -15.36 -2.07 -2.98
N LEU A 116 -15.14 -0.89 -3.51
CA LEU A 116 -15.87 0.32 -3.16
C LEU A 116 -16.65 0.86 -4.36
N THR A 117 -17.90 1.18 -4.14
CA THR A 117 -18.77 1.89 -5.11
C THR A 117 -19.13 3.25 -4.54
N LEU A 118 -19.11 4.28 -5.37
CA LEU A 118 -19.56 5.62 -4.97
C LEU A 118 -21.06 5.73 -5.17
N GLU A 119 -21.80 5.90 -4.09
CA GLU A 119 -23.23 6.10 -4.06
C GLU A 119 -23.53 7.42 -3.33
N GLU A 120 -24.22 8.33 -3.99
CA GLU A 120 -24.65 9.63 -3.40
C GLU A 120 -23.53 10.35 -2.60
N GLU A 121 -22.33 10.43 -3.19
CA GLU A 121 -21.12 11.03 -2.60
C GLU A 121 -20.47 10.23 -1.43
N ASN A 122 -20.97 9.02 -1.13
CA ASN A 122 -20.41 8.14 -0.12
C ASN A 122 -19.86 6.86 -0.75
N TYR A 123 -18.75 6.36 -0.20
CA TYR A 123 -18.27 5.03 -0.55
C TYR A 123 -19.01 3.97 0.25
N VAL A 124 -19.55 3.01 -0.48
CA VAL A 124 -20.13 1.80 0.09
C VAL A 124 -19.32 0.58 -0.32
N THR A 125 -19.20 -0.39 0.58
CA THR A 125 -18.53 -1.65 0.27
C THR A 125 -19.43 -2.53 -0.58
N GLY A 126 -18.86 -3.07 -1.65
CA GLY A 126 -19.48 -4.06 -2.51
C GLY A 126 -18.82 -5.44 -2.36
N THR A 127 -19.39 -6.43 -3.04
CA THR A 127 -18.81 -7.76 -3.17
C THR A 127 -18.23 -7.92 -4.57
N SER A 128 -17.01 -8.45 -4.67
CA SER A 128 -16.35 -8.74 -5.96
C SER A 128 -15.44 -9.94 -5.77
N GLU A 129 -15.38 -10.79 -6.79
CA GLU A 129 -14.34 -11.80 -6.89
C GLU A 129 -13.00 -11.09 -7.12
N VAL A 130 -12.01 -11.41 -6.32
CA VAL A 130 -10.69 -10.78 -6.36
C VAL A 130 -9.62 -11.85 -6.50
N SER A 131 -8.79 -11.72 -7.52
CA SER A 131 -7.56 -12.49 -7.65
C SER A 131 -6.38 -11.68 -7.12
N MET A 132 -5.45 -12.36 -6.45
CA MET A 132 -4.21 -11.79 -5.95
C MET A 132 -3.03 -12.34 -6.74
N SER A 133 -2.10 -11.48 -7.07
CA SER A 133 -0.76 -11.81 -7.56
C SER A 133 0.27 -10.96 -6.80
N TRP A 134 1.54 -11.35 -6.85
CA TRP A 134 2.58 -10.63 -6.14
C TRP A 134 3.88 -10.57 -6.92
N ASN A 135 4.70 -9.60 -6.56
CA ASN A 135 6.09 -9.53 -6.96
C ASN A 135 6.94 -9.37 -5.70
N LEU A 136 7.82 -10.32 -5.46
CA LEU A 136 8.68 -10.39 -4.29
C LEU A 136 10.16 -10.35 -4.68
N ASP A 137 10.50 -9.81 -5.87
CA ASP A 137 11.88 -9.76 -6.37
C ASP A 137 12.85 -9.04 -5.41
N ASN A 138 12.30 -8.19 -4.55
CA ASN A 138 13.07 -7.43 -3.56
C ASN A 138 12.83 -7.89 -2.12
N LEU A 139 12.25 -9.07 -1.94
CA LEU A 139 12.14 -9.68 -0.62
C LEU A 139 13.53 -10.16 -0.17
N PRO A 140 14.00 -9.81 1.03
CA PRO A 140 15.25 -10.37 1.56
C PRO A 140 15.19 -11.90 1.68
N ASP A 141 16.28 -12.58 1.35
CA ASP A 141 16.34 -14.04 1.30
C ASP A 141 16.00 -14.76 2.64
N HIS A 142 16.12 -14.04 3.74
CA HIS A 142 15.85 -14.55 5.09
C HIS A 142 14.42 -14.25 5.59
N ILE A 143 13.60 -13.62 4.76
CA ILE A 143 12.21 -13.27 5.11
C ILE A 143 11.26 -14.15 4.31
N ASP A 144 10.38 -14.83 5.04
CA ASP A 144 9.26 -15.59 4.48
C ASP A 144 7.96 -14.82 4.68
N LEU A 145 7.12 -14.79 3.64
CA LEU A 145 5.80 -14.19 3.71
C LEU A 145 4.71 -15.26 3.63
N THR A 146 3.78 -15.17 4.55
CA THR A 146 2.57 -15.99 4.56
C THR A 146 1.34 -15.10 4.65
N LEU A 147 0.44 -15.25 3.71
CA LEU A 147 -0.89 -14.67 3.80
C LEU A 147 -1.79 -15.60 4.60
N VAL A 148 -2.54 -15.05 5.53
CA VAL A 148 -3.57 -15.77 6.27
C VAL A 148 -4.91 -15.12 5.96
N ASP A 149 -5.82 -15.87 5.36
CA ASP A 149 -7.21 -15.45 5.22
C ASP A 149 -7.92 -15.66 6.56
N ASN A 150 -8.28 -14.55 7.20
CA ASN A 150 -8.93 -14.60 8.51
C ASN A 150 -10.38 -15.13 8.46
N LEU A 151 -10.99 -15.16 7.28
CA LEU A 151 -12.35 -15.68 7.13
C LEU A 151 -12.38 -17.21 7.02
N THR A 152 -11.47 -17.78 6.23
CA THR A 152 -11.40 -19.22 5.98
C THR A 152 -10.36 -19.93 6.82
N GLY A 153 -9.36 -19.21 7.33
CA GLY A 153 -8.18 -19.75 8.00
C GLY A 153 -7.16 -20.34 7.04
N GLU A 154 -7.33 -20.12 5.73
CA GLU A 154 -6.38 -20.59 4.71
C GLU A 154 -5.06 -19.84 4.85
N MET A 155 -3.96 -20.58 4.61
CA MET A 155 -2.60 -20.05 4.63
C MET A 155 -1.94 -20.25 3.28
N VAL A 156 -1.46 -19.16 2.68
CA VAL A 156 -0.77 -19.15 1.38
C VAL A 156 0.67 -18.68 1.56
N TYR A 157 1.63 -19.54 1.22
CA TYR A 157 3.05 -19.17 1.21
C TYR A 157 3.38 -18.40 -0.06
N LEU A 158 3.68 -17.13 0.08
CA LEU A 158 3.83 -16.23 -1.08
C LEU A 158 5.13 -16.43 -1.86
N ASN A 159 6.12 -17.10 -1.31
CA ASN A 159 7.41 -17.33 -1.97
C ASN A 159 7.34 -18.38 -3.11
N ASN A 160 6.35 -19.25 -3.08
CA ASN A 160 6.28 -20.43 -3.97
C ASN A 160 5.18 -20.37 -5.03
N GLU A 161 4.20 -19.51 -4.87
CA GLU A 161 3.08 -19.36 -5.79
C GLU A 161 3.03 -17.94 -6.35
N MET A 162 2.56 -17.79 -7.59
CA MET A 162 2.52 -16.49 -8.25
C MET A 162 1.12 -15.85 -8.23
N SER A 163 0.09 -16.57 -7.82
CA SER A 163 -1.27 -16.06 -7.73
C SER A 163 -2.16 -16.91 -6.82
N HIS A 164 -3.16 -16.26 -6.25
CA HIS A 164 -4.20 -16.88 -5.44
C HIS A 164 -5.53 -16.20 -5.73
N THR A 165 -6.64 -16.93 -5.61
CA THR A 165 -8.00 -16.40 -5.84
C THR A 165 -8.82 -16.59 -4.58
N PHE A 166 -9.40 -15.51 -4.09
CA PHE A 166 -10.35 -15.49 -2.99
C PHE A 166 -11.76 -15.69 -3.51
N THR A 167 -12.53 -16.51 -2.87
CA THR A 167 -13.95 -16.78 -3.21
C THR A 167 -14.88 -16.27 -2.14
#